data_4432a38bd53a7ce773a62154eb38373e
#
_entry.id   4432a38bd53a7ce773a62154eb38373e
#
_cell.length_a   1.000
_cell.length_b   1.000
_cell.length_c   1.000
_cell.angle_alpha   90.00
_cell.angle_beta   90.00
_cell.angle_gamma   90.00
#
_symmetry.space_group_name_H-M   'P 1'
#
loop_
_entity.id
_entity.type
_entity.pdbx_description
1 polymer ?
#
loop_
_entity_poly.entity_id
_entity_poly.type
_entity_poly.pdbx_seq_one_letter_code
_entity_poly.pdbx_strand_id
1 'polypeptide(L)'
;MRCACEKAVAYWQEYDRKQAEEKARKEDEERRRAMQSRIDRLLGNSGIKKRFQQRTFPNFRTDTPGRQKNYRVAKEYADNFAYHKAKGDGLYIEGTNGTGKTHLAAAIALQLIGEGIPVICKTSSDLLLDVKKAFDNEGVTEAQVLDAYKKADLLIIDDLGKEQCSDWSMSTLYSILNDRYEDMKPTIVTTNYNTDGLINALTPKGFDNTKIVAIISRLRETSTVMTMAWEDCRGK
;
A
#
# COMPACT_ATOMS: atom_id res chain seq x y z
N MET A 1 -10.47 -19.14 53.73
CA MET A 1 -9.29 -20.01 53.75
C MET A 1 -9.55 -21.24 52.86
N ARG A 2 -8.61 -21.57 51.95
CA ARG A 2 -8.71 -22.82 51.16
C ARG A 2 -8.24 -23.99 52.03
N CYS A 3 -8.99 -25.12 52.05
CA CYS A 3 -8.62 -26.32 52.85
C CYS A 3 -7.31 -26.92 52.27
N ALA A 4 -6.42 -27.41 53.14
CA ALA A 4 -5.12 -27.97 52.77
C ALA A 4 -5.10 -29.51 52.60
N CYS A 5 -6.25 -30.19 52.61
CA CYS A 5 -6.30 -31.64 52.34
C CYS A 5 -6.02 -31.91 50.85
N GLU A 6 -5.41 -33.03 50.49
CA GLU A 6 -5.00 -33.39 49.11
C GLU A 6 -6.10 -33.22 48.07
N LYS A 7 -7.33 -33.66 48.40
CA LYS A 7 -8.50 -33.53 47.51
C LYS A 7 -8.89 -32.06 47.27
N ALA A 8 -8.79 -31.20 48.28
CA ALA A 8 -9.08 -29.78 48.14
C ALA A 8 -7.99 -29.06 47.36
N VAL A 9 -6.71 -29.43 47.56
CA VAL A 9 -5.58 -28.89 46.79
C VAL A 9 -5.75 -29.21 45.29
N ALA A 10 -6.03 -30.46 44.94
CA ALA A 10 -6.25 -30.88 43.56
C ALA A 10 -7.45 -30.14 42.92
N TYR A 11 -8.56 -30.00 43.65
CA TYR A 11 -9.74 -29.26 43.21
C TYR A 11 -9.40 -27.78 42.90
N TRP A 12 -8.69 -27.10 43.79
CA TRP A 12 -8.33 -25.72 43.62
C TRP A 12 -7.30 -25.50 42.51
N GLN A 13 -6.37 -26.43 42.31
CA GLN A 13 -5.44 -26.38 41.19
C GLN A 13 -6.17 -26.51 39.86
N GLU A 14 -7.13 -27.40 39.74
CA GLU A 14 -7.95 -27.55 38.54
C GLU A 14 -8.86 -26.34 38.33
N TYR A 15 -9.45 -25.79 39.37
CA TYR A 15 -10.24 -24.56 39.32
C TYR A 15 -9.43 -23.38 38.85
N ASP A 16 -8.25 -23.14 39.45
CA ASP A 16 -7.36 -22.05 39.09
C ASP A 16 -6.86 -22.18 37.64
N ARG A 17 -6.56 -23.42 37.19
CA ARG A 17 -6.22 -23.71 35.80
C ARG A 17 -7.34 -23.33 34.84
N LYS A 18 -8.57 -23.76 35.11
CA LYS A 18 -9.74 -23.44 34.28
C LYS A 18 -10.00 -21.93 34.23
N GLN A 19 -9.84 -21.23 35.34
CA GLN A 19 -9.98 -19.79 35.39
C GLN A 19 -8.90 -19.10 34.57
N ALA A 20 -7.64 -19.57 34.64
CA ALA A 20 -6.54 -19.05 33.83
C ALA A 20 -6.74 -19.28 32.32
N GLU A 21 -7.23 -20.50 31.95
CA GLU A 21 -7.55 -20.83 30.55
C GLU A 21 -8.71 -19.98 30.02
N GLU A 22 -9.74 -19.76 30.81
CA GLU A 22 -10.88 -18.91 30.42
C GLU A 22 -10.47 -17.46 30.27
N LYS A 23 -9.63 -16.94 31.18
CA LYS A 23 -9.09 -15.58 31.11
C LYS A 23 -8.22 -15.40 29.85
N ALA A 24 -7.30 -16.35 29.59
CA ALA A 24 -6.46 -16.33 28.40
C ALA A 24 -7.29 -16.36 27.10
N ARG A 25 -8.36 -17.16 27.06
CA ARG A 25 -9.29 -17.22 25.93
C ARG A 25 -9.99 -15.87 25.71
N LYS A 26 -10.50 -15.23 26.78
CA LYS A 26 -11.14 -13.92 26.68
C LYS A 26 -10.18 -12.84 26.18
N GLU A 27 -8.95 -12.81 26.72
CA GLU A 27 -7.90 -11.88 26.28
C GLU A 27 -7.54 -12.08 24.80
N ASP A 28 -7.45 -13.33 24.31
CA ASP A 28 -7.20 -13.64 22.90
C ASP A 28 -8.37 -13.21 22.02
N GLU A 29 -9.62 -13.46 22.44
CA GLU A 29 -10.81 -12.99 21.73
C GLU A 29 -10.87 -11.46 21.63
N GLU A 30 -10.60 -10.74 22.71
CA GLU A 30 -10.54 -9.27 22.72
C GLU A 30 -9.43 -8.74 21.80
N ARG A 31 -8.25 -9.34 21.84
CA ARG A 31 -7.13 -9.01 20.96
C ARG A 31 -7.49 -9.22 19.50
N ARG A 32 -8.14 -10.33 19.16
CA ARG A 32 -8.63 -10.61 17.79
C ARG A 32 -9.64 -9.58 17.33
N ARG A 33 -10.62 -9.23 18.17
CA ARG A 33 -11.62 -8.19 17.85
C ARG A 33 -10.99 -6.82 17.65
N ALA A 34 -10.05 -6.43 18.51
CA ALA A 34 -9.32 -5.18 18.39
C ALA A 34 -8.50 -5.12 17.08
N MET A 35 -7.83 -6.23 16.74
CA MET A 35 -7.06 -6.33 15.48
C MET A 35 -7.98 -6.26 14.26
N GLN A 36 -9.12 -6.99 14.26
CA GLN A 36 -10.08 -6.94 13.16
C GLN A 36 -10.64 -5.51 12.97
N SER A 37 -11.03 -4.84 14.05
CA SER A 37 -11.50 -3.45 14.00
C SER A 37 -10.45 -2.49 13.45
N ARG A 38 -9.17 -2.73 13.78
CA ARG A 38 -8.04 -1.97 13.21
C ARG A 38 -7.91 -2.21 11.71
N ILE A 39 -7.97 -3.46 11.26
CA ILE A 39 -7.91 -3.83 9.84
C ILE A 39 -9.04 -3.19 9.06
N ASP A 40 -10.29 -3.28 9.55
CA ASP A 40 -11.46 -2.70 8.90
C ASP A 40 -11.33 -1.18 8.73
N ARG A 41 -10.80 -0.49 9.75
CA ARG A 41 -10.52 0.93 9.68
C ARG A 41 -9.41 1.27 8.68
N LEU A 42 -8.31 0.51 8.68
CA LEU A 42 -7.20 0.71 7.73
C LEU A 42 -7.67 0.48 6.30
N LEU A 43 -8.47 -0.57 6.06
CA LEU A 43 -9.02 -0.85 4.73
C LEU A 43 -9.96 0.28 4.27
N GLY A 44 -10.82 0.79 5.14
CA GLY A 44 -11.70 1.92 4.84
C GLY A 44 -10.93 3.19 4.46
N ASN A 45 -9.81 3.45 5.12
CA ASN A 45 -8.97 4.63 4.90
C ASN A 45 -7.94 4.45 3.77
N SER A 46 -7.68 3.23 3.33
CA SER A 46 -6.64 2.94 2.32
C SER A 46 -6.91 3.54 0.94
N GLY A 47 -8.16 3.82 0.61
CA GLY A 47 -8.57 4.26 -0.73
C GLY A 47 -8.68 3.13 -1.75
N ILE A 48 -8.47 1.88 -1.39
CA ILE A 48 -8.64 0.72 -2.28
C ILE A 48 -10.11 0.58 -2.65
N LYS A 49 -10.42 0.75 -3.94
CA LYS A 49 -11.80 0.64 -4.44
C LYS A 49 -12.31 -0.81 -4.30
N LYS A 50 -13.61 -1.01 -4.05
CA LYS A 50 -14.25 -2.33 -3.82
C LYS A 50 -13.85 -3.40 -4.83
N ARG A 51 -13.72 -3.04 -6.11
CA ARG A 51 -13.29 -3.96 -7.17
C ARG A 51 -11.89 -4.53 -6.92
N PHE A 52 -10.98 -3.75 -6.33
CA PHE A 52 -9.58 -4.15 -6.08
C PHE A 52 -9.40 -4.84 -4.73
N GLN A 53 -10.37 -4.76 -3.81
CA GLN A 53 -10.36 -5.50 -2.54
C GLN A 53 -10.42 -7.03 -2.73
N GLN A 54 -10.78 -7.48 -3.93
CA GLN A 54 -10.74 -8.91 -4.30
C GLN A 54 -9.45 -9.32 -5.03
N ARG A 55 -8.53 -8.38 -5.28
CA ARG A 55 -7.27 -8.63 -6.00
C ARG A 55 -6.16 -8.99 -5.03
N THR A 56 -6.10 -10.28 -4.71
CA THR A 56 -5.14 -10.86 -3.76
C THR A 56 -4.07 -11.67 -4.47
N PHE A 57 -2.98 -12.01 -3.78
CA PHE A 57 -1.94 -12.88 -4.33
C PHE A 57 -2.47 -14.24 -4.82
N PRO A 58 -3.33 -14.97 -4.07
CA PRO A 58 -3.83 -16.27 -4.51
C PRO A 58 -4.59 -16.27 -5.84
N ASN A 59 -5.23 -15.14 -6.21
CA ASN A 59 -5.99 -15.07 -7.46
C ASN A 59 -5.25 -14.34 -8.60
N PHE A 60 -3.95 -14.08 -8.44
CA PHE A 60 -3.11 -13.60 -9.52
C PHE A 60 -2.67 -14.79 -10.41
N ARG A 61 -2.81 -14.66 -11.74
CA ARG A 61 -2.42 -15.70 -12.69
C ARG A 61 -0.90 -15.80 -12.82
N THR A 62 -0.36 -16.99 -12.62
CA THR A 62 1.07 -17.30 -12.68
C THR A 62 1.42 -18.33 -13.76
N ASP A 63 0.66 -18.33 -14.85
CA ASP A 63 0.72 -19.33 -15.94
C ASP A 63 1.89 -19.12 -16.93
N THR A 64 2.65 -18.05 -16.79
CA THR A 64 3.85 -17.78 -17.61
C THR A 64 5.06 -17.42 -16.75
N PRO A 65 6.31 -17.65 -17.24
CA PRO A 65 7.51 -17.31 -16.49
C PRO A 65 7.59 -15.83 -16.10
N GLY A 66 7.15 -14.92 -16.98
CA GLY A 66 7.12 -13.48 -16.70
C GLY A 66 6.16 -13.12 -15.55
N ARG A 67 4.97 -13.73 -15.52
CA ARG A 67 4.00 -13.57 -14.43
C ARG A 67 4.51 -14.15 -13.12
N GLN A 68 5.11 -15.35 -13.17
CA GLN A 68 5.72 -15.99 -11.99
C GLN A 68 6.83 -15.13 -11.39
N LYS A 69 7.70 -14.56 -12.25
CA LYS A 69 8.79 -13.67 -11.81
C LYS A 69 8.21 -12.45 -11.09
N ASN A 70 7.27 -11.73 -11.71
CA ASN A 70 6.68 -10.51 -11.13
C ASN A 70 5.86 -10.82 -9.87
N TYR A 71 5.13 -11.95 -9.85
CA TYR A 71 4.46 -12.43 -8.64
C TYR A 71 5.43 -12.64 -7.48
N ARG A 72 6.56 -13.33 -7.73
CA ARG A 72 7.57 -13.60 -6.68
C ARG A 72 8.17 -12.31 -6.13
N VAL A 73 8.51 -11.35 -7.00
CA VAL A 73 9.03 -10.05 -6.55
C VAL A 73 8.01 -9.30 -5.69
N ALA A 74 6.75 -9.22 -6.13
CA ALA A 74 5.70 -8.55 -5.39
C ALA A 74 5.38 -9.24 -4.05
N LYS A 75 5.38 -10.57 -4.04
CA LYS A 75 5.11 -11.38 -2.82
C LYS A 75 6.26 -11.26 -1.82
N GLU A 76 7.50 -11.36 -2.29
CA GLU A 76 8.70 -11.17 -1.48
C GLU A 76 8.72 -9.77 -0.85
N TYR A 77 8.42 -8.74 -1.62
CA TYR A 77 8.32 -7.38 -1.12
C TYR A 77 7.29 -7.23 0.01
N ALA A 78 6.11 -7.84 -0.14
CA ALA A 78 5.08 -7.82 0.88
C ALA A 78 5.49 -8.61 2.13
N ASP A 79 6.06 -9.82 1.95
CA ASP A 79 6.48 -10.70 3.06
C ASP A 79 7.63 -10.10 3.89
N ASN A 80 8.50 -9.31 3.25
CA ASN A 80 9.66 -8.67 3.88
C ASN A 80 9.51 -7.15 4.00
N PHE A 81 8.27 -6.64 4.08
CA PHE A 81 8.00 -5.20 4.06
C PHE A 81 8.74 -4.41 5.14
N ALA A 82 8.92 -4.97 6.33
CA ALA A 82 9.68 -4.32 7.40
C ALA A 82 11.12 -3.97 6.98
N TYR A 83 11.77 -4.88 6.23
CA TYR A 83 13.11 -4.65 5.67
C TYR A 83 13.09 -3.56 4.60
N HIS A 84 12.17 -3.62 3.64
CA HIS A 84 12.03 -2.61 2.59
C HIS A 84 11.66 -1.23 3.16
N LYS A 85 10.78 -1.20 4.17
CA LYS A 85 10.42 0.03 4.87
C LYS A 85 11.63 0.69 5.55
N ALA A 86 12.50 -0.10 6.18
CA ALA A 86 13.69 0.44 6.84
C ALA A 86 14.71 1.05 5.85
N LYS A 87 14.68 0.61 4.58
CA LYS A 87 15.55 1.11 3.50
C LYS A 87 14.90 2.18 2.63
N GLY A 88 13.60 2.38 2.74
CA GLY A 88 12.85 3.24 1.82
C GLY A 88 12.64 2.62 0.43
N ASP A 89 12.86 1.29 0.29
CA ASP A 89 12.75 0.59 -0.99
C ASP A 89 11.29 0.47 -1.43
N GLY A 90 11.02 0.82 -2.69
CA GLY A 90 9.71 0.73 -3.32
C GLY A 90 9.66 -0.25 -4.50
N LEU A 91 8.54 -0.20 -5.24
CA LEU A 91 8.39 -0.92 -6.51
C LEU A 91 7.97 0.06 -7.62
N TYR A 92 8.64 -0.03 -8.76
CA TYR A 92 8.26 0.69 -9.98
C TYR A 92 7.73 -0.31 -11.00
N ILE A 93 6.39 -0.36 -11.15
CA ILE A 93 5.70 -1.38 -11.95
C ILE A 93 5.24 -0.75 -13.27
N GLU A 94 5.95 -1.04 -14.35
CA GLU A 94 5.65 -0.54 -15.69
C GLU A 94 5.12 -1.64 -16.61
N GLY A 95 4.36 -1.28 -17.63
CA GLY A 95 3.93 -2.23 -18.68
C GLY A 95 2.58 -1.89 -19.29
N THR A 96 2.18 -2.68 -20.30
CA THR A 96 0.96 -2.46 -21.06
C THR A 96 -0.33 -2.60 -20.24
N ASN A 97 -1.44 -2.14 -20.79
CA ASN A 97 -2.76 -2.27 -20.14
C ASN A 97 -3.13 -3.75 -19.94
N GLY A 98 -3.85 -4.04 -18.85
CA GLY A 98 -4.41 -5.37 -18.58
C GLY A 98 -3.41 -6.45 -18.13
N THR A 99 -2.14 -6.09 -17.92
CA THR A 99 -1.11 -7.03 -17.47
C THR A 99 -1.17 -7.41 -15.98
N GLY A 100 -1.97 -6.70 -15.17
CA GLY A 100 -2.14 -7.02 -13.75
C GLY A 100 -1.31 -6.15 -12.79
N LYS A 101 -0.75 -5.01 -13.23
CA LYS A 101 0.00 -4.06 -12.37
C LYS A 101 -0.79 -3.65 -11.13
N THR A 102 -1.98 -3.09 -11.33
CA THR A 102 -2.89 -2.72 -10.25
C THR A 102 -3.28 -3.91 -9.38
N HIS A 103 -3.36 -5.13 -9.94
CA HIS A 103 -3.65 -6.34 -9.18
C HIS A 103 -2.53 -6.63 -8.17
N LEU A 104 -1.26 -6.65 -8.60
CA LEU A 104 -0.13 -6.90 -7.70
C LEU A 104 0.01 -5.78 -6.67
N ALA A 105 -0.14 -4.52 -7.07
CA ALA A 105 -0.13 -3.38 -6.14
C ALA A 105 -1.24 -3.50 -5.07
N ALA A 106 -2.46 -3.86 -5.47
CA ALA A 106 -3.56 -4.10 -4.54
C ALA A 106 -3.32 -5.32 -3.64
N ALA A 107 -2.74 -6.41 -4.17
CA ALA A 107 -2.43 -7.61 -3.39
C ALA A 107 -1.41 -7.31 -2.27
N ILE A 108 -0.37 -6.51 -2.57
CA ILE A 108 0.59 -6.03 -1.56
C ILE A 108 -0.14 -5.21 -0.50
N ALA A 109 -0.95 -4.22 -0.92
CA ALA A 109 -1.68 -3.37 0.01
C ALA A 109 -2.60 -4.17 0.93
N LEU A 110 -3.37 -5.12 0.39
CA LEU A 110 -4.31 -5.95 1.17
C LEU A 110 -3.59 -6.85 2.16
N GLN A 111 -2.45 -7.43 1.77
CA GLN A 111 -1.65 -8.24 2.69
C GLN A 111 -1.14 -7.38 3.86
N LEU A 112 -0.52 -6.24 3.59
CA LEU A 112 0.03 -5.36 4.62
C LEU A 112 -1.06 -4.79 5.54
N ILE A 113 -2.22 -4.42 5.00
CA ILE A 113 -3.38 -4.02 5.80
C ILE A 113 -3.84 -5.16 6.70
N GLY A 114 -3.87 -6.40 6.21
CA GLY A 114 -4.16 -7.60 6.99
C GLY A 114 -3.18 -7.84 8.15
N GLU A 115 -1.96 -7.35 8.02
CA GLU A 115 -0.92 -7.34 9.06
C GLU A 115 -1.01 -6.10 9.98
N GLY A 116 -2.00 -5.21 9.76
CA GLY A 116 -2.21 -4.00 10.54
C GLY A 116 -1.28 -2.83 10.16
N ILE A 117 -0.66 -2.87 8.98
CA ILE A 117 0.22 -1.82 8.48
C ILE A 117 -0.59 -0.77 7.72
N PRO A 118 -0.46 0.53 8.03
CA PRO A 118 -1.14 1.59 7.30
C PRO A 118 -0.63 1.72 5.86
N VAL A 119 -1.52 1.55 4.89
CA VAL A 119 -1.24 1.71 3.46
C VAL A 119 -2.24 2.70 2.85
N ILE A 120 -1.76 3.62 2.03
CA ILE A 120 -2.61 4.45 1.16
C ILE A 120 -2.39 4.00 -0.28
N CYS A 121 -3.50 3.66 -0.96
CA CYS A 121 -3.52 3.22 -2.35
C CYS A 121 -4.52 4.06 -3.14
N LYS A 122 -4.03 4.93 -4.00
CA LYS A 122 -4.84 5.85 -4.81
C LYS A 122 -4.35 5.85 -6.26
N THR A 123 -5.26 6.11 -7.20
CA THR A 123 -4.80 6.52 -8.52
C THR A 123 -4.19 7.92 -8.44
N SER A 124 -3.24 8.24 -9.33
CA SER A 124 -2.66 9.60 -9.39
C SER A 124 -3.75 10.68 -9.49
N SER A 125 -4.78 10.43 -10.26
CA SER A 125 -5.92 11.35 -10.41
C SER A 125 -6.74 11.51 -9.13
N ASP A 126 -7.03 10.41 -8.41
CA ASP A 126 -7.79 10.48 -7.14
C ASP A 126 -6.96 11.16 -6.04
N LEU A 127 -5.64 10.94 -6.00
CA LEU A 127 -4.72 11.59 -5.07
C LEU A 127 -4.76 13.12 -5.27
N LEU A 128 -4.60 13.59 -6.51
CA LEU A 128 -4.67 15.02 -6.84
C LEU A 128 -6.07 15.60 -6.55
N LEU A 129 -7.12 14.84 -6.82
CA LEU A 129 -8.50 15.27 -6.52
C LEU A 129 -8.72 15.44 -5.01
N ASP A 130 -8.17 14.56 -4.18
CA ASP A 130 -8.29 14.68 -2.71
C ASP A 130 -7.58 15.95 -2.21
N VAL A 131 -6.39 16.27 -2.73
CA VAL A 131 -5.69 17.51 -2.42
C VAL A 131 -6.51 18.73 -2.86
N LYS A 132 -7.07 18.69 -4.09
CA LYS A 132 -7.88 19.79 -4.61
C LYS A 132 -9.17 20.02 -3.80
N LYS A 133 -9.85 18.96 -3.39
CA LYS A 133 -11.07 19.06 -2.58
C LYS A 133 -10.82 19.67 -1.20
N ALA A 134 -9.61 19.55 -0.67
CA ALA A 134 -9.26 20.13 0.61
C ALA A 134 -9.21 21.67 0.58
N PHE A 135 -9.11 22.30 -0.60
CA PHE A 135 -9.23 23.77 -0.75
C PHE A 135 -10.65 24.27 -0.47
N ASP A 136 -11.66 23.45 -0.80
CA ASP A 136 -13.08 23.84 -0.72
C ASP A 136 -13.76 23.34 0.56
N ASN A 137 -13.03 22.69 1.48
CA ASN A 137 -13.61 21.99 2.63
C ASN A 137 -13.14 22.60 3.95
N GLU A 138 -14.10 23.05 4.79
CA GLU A 138 -13.81 23.65 6.12
C GLU A 138 -13.26 22.65 7.16
N GLY A 139 -13.32 21.32 6.87
CA GLY A 139 -12.97 20.28 7.86
C GLY A 139 -11.56 19.72 7.75
N VAL A 140 -10.95 19.68 6.55
CA VAL A 140 -9.62 19.08 6.31
C VAL A 140 -8.82 20.00 5.40
N THR A 141 -7.64 20.41 5.86
CA THR A 141 -6.78 21.33 5.10
C THR A 141 -5.93 20.57 4.06
N GLU A 142 -5.51 21.27 2.99
CA GLU A 142 -4.54 20.77 2.00
C GLU A 142 -3.29 20.20 2.68
N ALA A 143 -2.73 20.92 3.63
CA ALA A 143 -1.55 20.51 4.39
C ALA A 143 -1.76 19.17 5.10
N GLN A 144 -2.94 18.92 5.68
CA GLN A 144 -3.26 17.64 6.32
C GLN A 144 -3.36 16.51 5.32
N VAL A 145 -3.93 16.74 4.14
CA VAL A 145 -4.01 15.71 3.07
C VAL A 145 -2.62 15.39 2.53
N LEU A 146 -1.82 16.41 2.24
CA LEU A 146 -0.43 16.22 1.80
C LEU A 146 0.41 15.48 2.85
N ASP A 147 0.26 15.85 4.13
CA ASP A 147 0.96 15.22 5.25
C ASP A 147 0.60 13.73 5.38
N ALA A 148 -0.67 13.38 5.17
CA ALA A 148 -1.11 11.98 5.17
C ALA A 148 -0.40 11.16 4.07
N TYR A 149 -0.29 11.69 2.84
CA TYR A 149 0.42 11.02 1.75
C TYR A 149 1.93 10.94 1.98
N LYS A 150 2.53 11.99 2.54
CA LYS A 150 3.96 12.06 2.84
C LYS A 150 4.35 11.07 3.95
N LYS A 151 3.52 10.91 4.98
CA LYS A 151 3.81 10.12 6.19
C LYS A 151 3.33 8.68 6.17
N ALA A 152 2.48 8.27 5.22
CA ALA A 152 2.00 6.90 5.12
C ALA A 152 3.16 5.89 5.12
N ASP A 153 3.00 4.76 5.82
CA ASP A 153 4.03 3.71 5.87
C ASP A 153 4.35 3.17 4.48
N LEU A 154 3.31 2.97 3.66
CA LEU A 154 3.42 2.70 2.24
C LEU A 154 2.43 3.58 1.47
N LEU A 155 2.91 4.26 0.43
CA LEU A 155 2.07 4.93 -0.56
C LEU A 155 2.12 4.15 -1.88
N ILE A 156 0.94 3.83 -2.41
CA ILE A 156 0.77 3.23 -3.74
C ILE A 156 0.08 4.25 -4.63
N ILE A 157 0.76 4.68 -5.69
CA ILE A 157 0.22 5.56 -6.73
C ILE A 157 -0.04 4.71 -7.97
N ASP A 158 -1.30 4.38 -8.19
CA ASP A 158 -1.73 3.58 -9.33
C ASP A 158 -1.98 4.45 -10.57
N ASP A 159 -1.63 3.93 -11.74
CA ASP A 159 -1.87 4.56 -13.04
C ASP A 159 -1.21 5.95 -13.20
N LEU A 160 0.02 6.14 -12.71
CA LEU A 160 0.77 7.39 -12.85
C LEU A 160 0.97 7.74 -14.33
N GLY A 161 0.69 9.01 -14.66
CA GLY A 161 0.73 9.56 -16.03
C GLY A 161 -0.63 9.56 -16.74
N LYS A 162 -1.73 9.16 -16.06
CA LYS A 162 -3.09 9.25 -16.61
C LYS A 162 -3.87 10.49 -16.14
N GLU A 163 -3.32 11.22 -15.19
CA GLU A 163 -3.90 12.47 -14.69
C GLU A 163 -3.82 13.59 -15.72
N GLN A 164 -4.69 14.58 -15.55
CA GLN A 164 -4.59 15.82 -16.33
C GLN A 164 -3.35 16.60 -15.87
N CYS A 165 -2.39 16.72 -16.76
CA CYS A 165 -1.14 17.38 -16.47
C CYS A 165 -1.30 18.91 -16.42
N SER A 166 -0.84 19.53 -15.34
CA SER A 166 -0.79 20.99 -15.12
C SER A 166 0.41 21.30 -14.22
N ASP A 167 0.83 22.56 -14.16
CA ASP A 167 1.91 22.97 -13.24
C ASP A 167 1.60 22.66 -11.78
N TRP A 168 0.34 22.84 -11.37
CA TRP A 168 -0.12 22.48 -10.03
C TRP A 168 -0.04 20.97 -9.77
N SER A 169 -0.54 20.13 -10.70
CA SER A 169 -0.49 18.66 -10.51
C SER A 169 0.94 18.13 -10.47
N MET A 170 1.83 18.67 -11.35
CA MET A 170 3.24 18.35 -11.36
C MET A 170 3.91 18.74 -10.02
N SER A 171 3.68 19.98 -9.55
CA SER A 171 4.28 20.48 -8.32
C SER A 171 3.77 19.71 -7.08
N THR A 172 2.51 19.33 -7.05
CA THR A 172 1.91 18.52 -5.99
C THR A 172 2.52 17.12 -5.94
N LEU A 173 2.58 16.42 -7.08
CA LEU A 173 3.22 15.10 -7.17
C LEU A 173 4.70 15.16 -6.80
N TYR A 174 5.42 16.18 -7.30
CA TYR A 174 6.82 16.41 -6.94
C TYR A 174 6.99 16.57 -5.44
N SER A 175 6.19 17.41 -4.80
CA SER A 175 6.28 17.62 -3.34
C SER A 175 6.08 16.33 -2.56
N ILE A 176 5.03 15.55 -2.88
CA ILE A 176 4.75 14.29 -2.17
C ILE A 176 5.89 13.28 -2.36
N LEU A 177 6.31 13.06 -3.61
CA LEU A 177 7.29 12.03 -3.94
C LEU A 177 8.70 12.42 -3.48
N ASN A 178 9.04 13.71 -3.53
CA ASN A 178 10.32 14.22 -3.05
C ASN A 178 10.47 14.08 -1.53
N ASP A 179 9.45 14.51 -0.77
CA ASP A 179 9.49 14.38 0.68
C ASP A 179 9.56 12.91 1.11
N ARG A 180 8.84 12.02 0.41
CA ARG A 180 8.93 10.57 0.68
C ARG A 180 10.32 10.00 0.37
N TYR A 181 10.94 10.44 -0.72
CA TYR A 181 12.32 10.07 -1.05
C TYR A 181 13.29 10.52 0.05
N GLU A 182 13.22 11.78 0.46
CA GLU A 182 14.11 12.34 1.49
C GLU A 182 13.90 11.69 2.86
N ASP A 183 12.66 11.32 3.20
CA ASP A 183 12.29 10.65 4.45
C ASP A 183 12.41 9.12 4.37
N MET A 184 13.01 8.57 3.31
CA MET A 184 13.14 7.12 3.08
C MET A 184 11.81 6.37 3.26
N LYS A 185 10.71 6.91 2.71
CA LYS A 185 9.38 6.30 2.76
C LYS A 185 9.10 5.48 1.50
N PRO A 186 8.87 4.16 1.61
CA PRO A 186 8.65 3.30 0.45
C PRO A 186 7.42 3.73 -0.35
N THR A 187 7.60 3.77 -1.67
CA THR A 187 6.54 4.14 -2.62
C THR A 187 6.42 3.10 -3.71
N ILE A 188 5.21 2.62 -3.97
CA ILE A 188 4.91 1.78 -5.14
C ILE A 188 4.24 2.65 -6.19
N VAL A 189 4.74 2.57 -7.42
CA VAL A 189 4.13 3.26 -8.56
C VAL A 189 3.77 2.24 -9.62
N THR A 190 2.58 2.36 -10.21
CA THR A 190 2.24 1.65 -11.44
C THR A 190 2.07 2.64 -12.58
N THR A 191 2.52 2.29 -13.77
CA THR A 191 2.37 3.12 -14.98
C THR A 191 2.22 2.29 -16.24
N ASN A 192 1.54 2.83 -17.25
CA ASN A 192 1.46 2.22 -18.58
C ASN A 192 2.54 2.73 -19.54
N TYR A 193 3.33 3.66 -19.10
CA TYR A 193 4.37 4.30 -19.91
C TYR A 193 5.75 3.71 -19.59
N ASN A 194 6.64 3.71 -20.57
CA ASN A 194 8.07 3.65 -20.32
C ASN A 194 8.55 5.01 -19.75
N THR A 195 9.81 5.10 -19.36
CA THR A 195 10.38 6.30 -18.72
C THR A 195 10.15 7.57 -19.54
N ASP A 196 10.47 7.56 -20.84
CA ASP A 196 10.34 8.76 -21.70
C ASP A 196 8.86 9.13 -21.91
N GLY A 197 8.00 8.12 -22.11
CA GLY A 197 6.56 8.31 -22.22
C GLY A 197 5.95 8.90 -20.95
N LEU A 198 6.43 8.48 -19.78
CA LEU A 198 5.95 9.01 -18.50
C LEU A 198 6.41 10.46 -18.29
N ILE A 199 7.68 10.78 -18.61
CA ILE A 199 8.19 12.16 -18.58
C ILE A 199 7.30 13.06 -19.45
N ASN A 200 7.03 12.63 -20.69
CA ASN A 200 6.18 13.40 -21.61
C ASN A 200 4.74 13.53 -21.11
N ALA A 201 4.18 12.46 -20.55
CA ALA A 201 2.80 12.46 -20.01
C ALA A 201 2.64 13.38 -18.79
N LEU A 202 3.67 13.49 -17.95
CA LEU A 202 3.65 14.31 -16.74
C LEU A 202 4.12 15.75 -16.96
N THR A 203 4.70 16.07 -18.13
CA THR A 203 5.19 17.42 -18.45
C THR A 203 4.09 18.24 -19.12
N PRO A 204 3.63 19.36 -18.53
CA PRO A 204 2.67 20.24 -19.17
C PRO A 204 3.28 20.86 -20.46
N LYS A 205 2.45 21.09 -21.46
CA LYS A 205 2.92 21.70 -22.73
C LYS A 205 3.56 23.06 -22.48
N GLY A 206 4.79 23.22 -22.97
CA GLY A 206 5.55 24.47 -22.83
C GLY A 206 6.27 24.65 -21.50
N PHE A 207 6.26 23.65 -20.62
CA PHE A 207 6.99 23.67 -19.35
C PHE A 207 8.28 22.86 -19.43
N ASP A 208 9.23 23.23 -18.58
CA ASP A 208 10.45 22.45 -18.36
C ASP A 208 10.15 21.14 -17.61
N ASN A 209 10.80 20.05 -18.01
CA ASN A 209 10.60 18.73 -17.46
C ASN A 209 11.59 18.35 -16.33
N THR A 210 12.47 19.25 -15.93
CA THR A 210 13.55 18.98 -14.97
C THR A 210 13.05 18.36 -13.68
N LYS A 211 11.95 18.88 -13.11
CA LYS A 211 11.33 18.33 -11.88
C LYS A 211 10.82 16.90 -12.08
N ILE A 212 10.19 16.62 -13.23
CA ILE A 212 9.65 15.30 -13.55
C ILE A 212 10.78 14.29 -13.78
N VAL A 213 11.81 14.66 -14.51
CA VAL A 213 13.00 13.84 -14.71
C VAL A 213 13.64 13.49 -13.36
N ALA A 214 13.81 14.48 -12.48
CA ALA A 214 14.38 14.28 -11.16
C ALA A 214 13.55 13.29 -10.32
N ILE A 215 12.22 13.42 -10.29
CA ILE A 215 11.38 12.55 -9.46
C ILE A 215 11.28 11.11 -10.02
N ILE A 216 11.23 10.96 -11.35
CA ILE A 216 11.23 9.63 -11.97
C ILE A 216 12.59 8.93 -11.74
N SER A 217 13.70 9.68 -11.82
CA SER A 217 15.03 9.15 -11.48
C SER A 217 15.09 8.64 -10.04
N ARG A 218 14.63 9.43 -9.07
CA ARG A 218 14.57 9.05 -7.64
C ARG A 218 13.68 7.84 -7.39
N LEU A 219 12.49 7.79 -8.02
CA LEU A 219 11.59 6.63 -7.92
C LEU A 219 12.25 5.34 -8.44
N ARG A 220 13.02 5.43 -9.53
CA ARG A 220 13.73 4.28 -10.09
C ARG A 220 14.96 3.87 -9.27
N GLU A 221 15.65 4.85 -8.69
CA GLU A 221 16.80 4.62 -7.80
C GLU A 221 16.39 3.83 -6.55
N THR A 222 15.27 4.21 -5.92
CA THR A 222 14.78 3.60 -4.68
C THR A 222 13.79 2.47 -4.89
N SER A 223 13.62 1.97 -6.12
CA SER A 223 12.63 0.94 -6.41
C SER A 223 13.17 -0.23 -7.20
N THR A 224 12.69 -1.43 -6.89
CA THR A 224 12.83 -2.56 -7.79
C THR A 224 11.90 -2.37 -8.99
N VAL A 225 12.49 -2.33 -10.20
CA VAL A 225 11.74 -2.15 -11.45
C VAL A 225 11.14 -3.49 -11.89
N MET A 226 9.83 -3.49 -12.09
CA MET A 226 9.05 -4.64 -12.56
C MET A 226 8.43 -4.31 -13.91
N THR A 227 8.90 -4.95 -14.98
CA THR A 227 8.31 -4.80 -16.32
C THR A 227 7.30 -5.91 -16.58
N MET A 228 6.06 -5.53 -16.92
CA MET A 228 4.95 -6.42 -17.17
C MET A 228 4.48 -6.30 -18.63
N ALA A 229 5.15 -7.02 -19.53
CA ALA A 229 4.93 -6.96 -20.98
C ALA A 229 4.37 -8.29 -21.50
N TRP A 230 3.06 -8.47 -21.38
CA TRP A 230 2.30 -9.60 -21.96
C TRP A 230 0.90 -9.14 -22.38
N GLU A 231 0.13 -10.03 -22.99
CA GLU A 231 -1.23 -9.75 -23.47
C GLU A 231 -2.18 -9.31 -22.35
N ASP A 232 -3.17 -8.49 -22.71
CA ASP A 232 -4.25 -8.08 -21.81
C ASP A 232 -5.03 -9.30 -21.29
N CYS A 233 -5.12 -9.40 -19.97
CA CYS A 233 -5.81 -10.52 -19.29
C CYS A 233 -7.29 -10.22 -19.00
N ARG A 234 -7.81 -9.06 -19.43
CA ARG A 234 -9.21 -8.68 -19.22
C ARG A 234 -10.07 -9.40 -20.24
N GLY A 235 -10.94 -10.27 -19.77
CA GLY A 235 -11.90 -10.99 -20.65
C GLY A 235 -11.48 -12.38 -21.08
N LYS A 236 -10.45 -12.96 -20.47
CA LYS A 236 -10.08 -14.37 -20.64
C LYS A 236 -10.30 -15.16 -19.37
#